data_570bd1e0ee18f71f1fd1acc984362d13
#
_entry.id   570bd1e0ee18f71f1fd1acc984362d13
#
_cell.length_a   1.000
_cell.length_b   1.000
_cell.length_c   1.000
_cell.angle_alpha   90.00
_cell.angle_beta   90.00
_cell.angle_gamma   90.00
#
_symmetry.space_group_name_H-M   'P 1'
#
loop_
_entity.id
_entity.type
_entity.pdbx_description
1 polymer ?
#
loop_
_entity_poly.entity_id
_entity_poly.type
_entity_poly.pdbx_seq_one_letter_code
_entity_poly.pdbx_strand_id
1 'polypeptide(L)'
;MRNNSVDIFVPGRLCIFGEHSDWAGEYRLKNKKIEKGYAITALLQEGIYATVKKCDNFIIRDKNGYFSCNMNSVDLENEIDKKSYYSYVCGVAYEILEKFHVCGIEVTITKNTLPEGKGLSSSAAMCVLIVKSFNKIYNLGLSVEDEMFFAYRGERHCSKCGKIDQICAYNRQVSLMNFDGDNFDISPLEIGADLHFVFADLNCSKNTQEILDCLNSCYPFSKNDLEQNVMNYLGIENKKIIEKAINLFKNGDACGIGALMNYSQERFDNALIPVCSGLEALRLHEVLNDDFVRKMSYGGKCVGSGGDGSVQFIVDGVNAQEKLKKYLEDKYNCTTYSLVIKKNSFIKKAVVPLAGFGSRMYPFTKSVPKAFLPVLDHNILKPAFMIILEELYDAGVRSVALIIDRESQEIFDNFFSDYEKTDKLNYLNKSYEEKIQKISKMITYIYQDEKLGLGHAVSLCEDFVGNRPFILALGDQICKSNTNLSCLQQLINQFYKTNEMTISVCKTKLCDVDKYGILVGELENSDSVSFKLDKIVEKPKICEAKNSCYVKRNGRKEYYAVFGQYILTPEIFTVLNKNIKNKKVENGEYQLTSAIDEVSEKNGAYAYIVDGTMYDVGNVQSYVRTINEH
;
A
#
# COMPACT_ATOMS: atom_id res chain seq x y z
N MET A 1 23.03 -8.23 -24.85
CA MET A 1 22.28 -7.17 -24.15
C MET A 1 21.02 -7.83 -23.58
N ARG A 2 20.89 -7.95 -22.25
CA ARG A 2 19.64 -8.46 -21.66
C ARG A 2 18.54 -7.43 -21.97
N ASN A 3 17.44 -7.87 -22.58
CA ASN A 3 16.24 -7.05 -22.71
C ASN A 3 15.71 -6.76 -21.30
N ASN A 4 16.08 -5.63 -20.70
CA ASN A 4 15.56 -5.19 -19.43
C ASN A 4 14.19 -4.53 -19.69
N SER A 5 13.18 -5.32 -19.99
CA SER A 5 11.79 -4.88 -19.94
C SER A 5 11.20 -5.19 -18.56
N VAL A 6 10.30 -4.35 -18.08
CA VAL A 6 9.63 -4.49 -16.79
C VAL A 6 8.13 -4.44 -17.02
N ASP A 7 7.39 -5.35 -16.42
CA ASP A 7 5.93 -5.33 -16.43
C ASP A 7 5.41 -4.51 -15.25
N ILE A 8 4.42 -3.66 -15.54
CA ILE A 8 3.79 -2.75 -14.57
C ILE A 8 2.28 -2.87 -14.68
N PHE A 9 1.62 -2.93 -13.52
CA PHE A 9 0.17 -2.84 -13.39
C PHE A 9 -0.20 -1.63 -12.52
N VAL A 10 -1.19 -0.86 -12.98
CA VAL A 10 -1.80 0.23 -12.21
C VAL A 10 -3.31 0.04 -12.21
N PRO A 11 -3.93 -0.13 -11.03
CA PRO A 11 -5.38 -0.28 -10.90
C PRO A 11 -6.11 1.04 -11.12
N GLY A 12 -7.40 0.96 -11.42
CA GLY A 12 -8.32 2.09 -11.27
C GLY A 12 -8.69 2.31 -9.80
N ARG A 13 -9.37 3.43 -9.53
CA ARG A 13 -9.89 3.73 -8.20
C ARG A 13 -11.37 4.09 -8.23
N LEU A 14 -12.07 3.76 -7.15
CA LEU A 14 -13.42 4.21 -6.84
C LEU A 14 -13.37 5.14 -5.62
N CYS A 15 -13.89 6.36 -5.73
CA CYS A 15 -14.16 7.21 -4.57
C CYS A 15 -15.48 6.78 -3.95
N ILE A 16 -15.46 6.28 -2.71
CA ILE A 16 -16.69 5.83 -2.03
C ILE A 16 -17.35 7.00 -1.32
N PHE A 17 -16.57 7.83 -0.66
CA PHE A 17 -17.00 9.07 -0.01
C PHE A 17 -15.91 10.14 -0.15
N GLY A 18 -16.30 11.41 -0.22
CA GLY A 18 -15.40 12.56 -0.14
C GLY A 18 -15.02 13.16 -1.48
N GLU A 19 -15.83 12.99 -2.51
CA GLU A 19 -15.63 13.62 -3.81
C GLU A 19 -15.48 15.15 -3.65
N HIS A 20 -14.59 15.74 -4.43
CA HIS A 20 -14.25 17.17 -4.44
C HIS A 20 -13.53 17.70 -3.20
N SER A 21 -13.38 16.90 -2.14
CA SER A 21 -12.78 17.38 -0.89
C SER A 21 -11.27 17.63 -0.99
N ASP A 22 -10.59 17.00 -1.93
CA ASP A 22 -9.15 17.13 -2.16
C ASP A 22 -8.76 18.54 -2.63
N TRP A 23 -9.32 18.99 -3.76
CA TRP A 23 -9.06 20.33 -4.27
C TRP A 23 -9.68 21.41 -3.38
N ALA A 24 -10.84 21.13 -2.72
CA ALA A 24 -11.42 22.06 -1.74
C ALA A 24 -10.48 22.27 -0.54
N GLY A 25 -9.83 21.20 -0.05
CA GLY A 25 -8.83 21.25 1.02
C GLY A 25 -7.55 22.02 0.63
N GLU A 26 -7.19 22.11 -0.66
CA GLU A 26 -6.05 22.91 -1.13
C GLU A 26 -6.23 24.41 -0.85
N TYR A 27 -7.48 24.90 -0.89
CA TYR A 27 -7.77 26.31 -0.60
C TYR A 27 -7.45 26.76 0.84
N ARG A 28 -7.10 25.84 1.74
CA ARG A 28 -6.57 26.17 3.08
C ARG A 28 -5.27 26.96 3.01
N LEU A 29 -4.52 26.90 1.94
CA LEU A 29 -3.36 27.76 1.70
C LEU A 29 -3.75 29.23 1.67
N LYS A 30 -4.94 29.56 1.16
CA LYS A 30 -5.46 30.94 1.00
C LYS A 30 -6.41 31.33 2.14
N ASN A 31 -7.14 30.38 2.71
CA ASN A 31 -8.11 30.60 3.78
C ASN A 31 -8.06 29.47 4.81
N LYS A 32 -7.40 29.69 5.93
CA LYS A 32 -7.22 28.72 7.03
C LYS A 32 -8.53 28.29 7.73
N LYS A 33 -9.66 29.01 7.50
CA LYS A 33 -10.97 28.65 8.05
C LYS A 33 -11.66 27.53 7.27
N ILE A 34 -11.21 27.22 6.06
CA ILE A 34 -11.68 26.08 5.29
C ILE A 34 -11.29 24.80 6.03
N GLU A 35 -12.22 23.82 6.13
CA GLU A 35 -11.95 22.53 6.74
C GLU A 35 -10.99 21.71 5.84
N LYS A 36 -10.27 20.77 6.43
CA LYS A 36 -9.46 19.80 5.66
C LYS A 36 -10.35 18.96 4.75
N GLY A 37 -9.78 18.51 3.65
CA GLY A 37 -10.44 17.53 2.78
C GLY A 37 -10.25 16.11 3.33
N TYR A 38 -11.27 15.25 3.12
CA TYR A 38 -11.22 13.83 3.51
C TYR A 38 -11.91 12.98 2.46
N ALA A 39 -11.31 11.83 2.11
CA ALA A 39 -11.91 10.87 1.20
C ALA A 39 -11.66 9.42 1.61
N ILE A 40 -12.59 8.53 1.28
CA ILE A 40 -12.41 7.08 1.35
C ILE A 40 -12.46 6.55 -0.07
N THR A 41 -11.37 5.88 -0.48
CA THR A 41 -11.18 5.34 -1.82
C THR A 41 -10.94 3.85 -1.77
N ALA A 42 -11.37 3.13 -2.81
CA ALA A 42 -11.06 1.73 -3.02
C ALA A 42 -10.37 1.52 -4.37
N LEU A 43 -9.41 0.60 -4.43
CA LEU A 43 -8.78 0.19 -5.67
C LEU A 43 -9.60 -0.92 -6.34
N LEU A 44 -9.65 -0.86 -7.66
CA LEU A 44 -10.35 -1.84 -8.50
C LEU A 44 -9.42 -3.00 -8.86
N GLN A 45 -10.00 -4.10 -9.31
CA GLN A 45 -9.25 -5.19 -9.96
C GLN A 45 -8.93 -4.84 -11.42
N GLU A 46 -9.76 -3.99 -12.01
CA GLU A 46 -9.54 -3.40 -13.33
C GLU A 46 -8.39 -2.41 -13.28
N GLY A 47 -7.60 -2.39 -14.35
CA GLY A 47 -6.41 -1.53 -14.41
C GLY A 47 -5.73 -1.55 -15.76
N ILE A 48 -4.57 -0.92 -15.81
CA ILE A 48 -3.71 -0.81 -16.99
C ILE A 48 -2.48 -1.68 -16.78
N TYR A 49 -2.23 -2.58 -17.71
CA TYR A 49 -1.05 -3.45 -17.79
C TYR A 49 -0.14 -2.96 -18.89
N ALA A 50 1.13 -2.80 -18.61
CA ALA A 50 2.12 -2.37 -19.59
C ALA A 50 3.45 -3.08 -19.41
N THR A 51 4.15 -3.30 -20.53
CA THR A 51 5.56 -3.68 -20.56
C THR A 51 6.38 -2.47 -20.95
N VAL A 52 7.41 -2.16 -20.18
CA VAL A 52 8.22 -0.94 -20.31
C VAL A 52 9.69 -1.29 -20.54
N LYS A 53 10.35 -0.56 -21.40
CA LYS A 53 11.81 -0.65 -21.62
C LYS A 53 12.44 0.73 -21.81
N LYS A 54 13.75 0.81 -21.58
CA LYS A 54 14.52 2.03 -21.81
C LYS A 54 14.53 2.38 -23.31
N CYS A 55 14.38 3.67 -23.63
CA CYS A 55 14.40 4.21 -24.97
C CYS A 55 15.02 5.63 -24.95
N ASP A 56 15.47 6.15 -26.08
CA ASP A 56 15.94 7.55 -26.17
C ASP A 56 14.77 8.52 -26.22
N ASN A 57 13.68 8.13 -26.90
CA ASN A 57 12.44 8.90 -27.01
C ASN A 57 11.40 8.43 -26.00
N PHE A 58 10.43 9.29 -25.71
CA PHE A 58 9.22 8.94 -24.98
C PHE A 58 8.20 8.34 -25.94
N ILE A 59 7.91 7.05 -25.82
CA ILE A 59 7.08 6.28 -26.76
C ILE A 59 5.95 5.58 -25.99
N ILE A 60 4.72 5.68 -26.52
CA ILE A 60 3.56 4.93 -26.05
C ILE A 60 2.97 4.14 -27.22
N ARG A 61 2.70 2.85 -26.97
CA ARG A 61 1.97 1.95 -27.86
C ARG A 61 0.72 1.47 -27.14
N ASP A 62 -0.44 1.80 -27.66
CA ASP A 62 -1.73 1.38 -27.11
C ASP A 62 -2.70 1.00 -28.24
N LYS A 63 -3.96 0.72 -27.89
CA LYS A 63 -5.02 0.41 -28.86
C LYS A 63 -5.33 1.54 -29.84
N ASN A 64 -4.97 2.81 -29.48
CA ASN A 64 -5.20 3.99 -30.31
C ASN A 64 -4.04 4.23 -31.30
N GLY A 65 -2.94 3.47 -31.18
CA GLY A 65 -1.84 3.50 -32.10
C GLY A 65 -0.46 3.69 -31.48
N TYR A 66 0.35 4.49 -32.13
CA TYR A 66 1.74 4.78 -31.79
C TYR A 66 1.92 6.28 -31.58
N PHE A 67 2.40 6.64 -30.39
CA PHE A 67 2.82 8.00 -30.06
C PHE A 67 4.32 8.03 -29.80
N SER A 68 5.01 9.06 -30.26
CA SER A 68 6.43 9.29 -29.99
C SER A 68 6.73 10.77 -29.89
N CYS A 69 7.49 11.15 -28.87
CA CYS A 69 7.98 12.49 -28.64
C CYS A 69 9.47 12.43 -28.24
N ASN A 70 10.27 13.42 -28.65
CA ASN A 70 11.64 13.50 -28.16
C ASN A 70 11.64 13.82 -26.67
N MET A 71 12.58 13.22 -25.93
CA MET A 71 12.68 13.43 -24.48
C MET A 71 13.49 14.70 -24.18
N ASN A 72 12.92 15.86 -24.52
CA ASN A 72 13.42 17.18 -24.18
C ASN A 72 12.27 18.13 -23.80
N SER A 73 12.56 19.17 -23.02
CA SER A 73 11.55 20.06 -22.42
C SER A 73 10.68 20.73 -23.49
N VAL A 74 11.27 21.22 -24.61
CA VAL A 74 10.55 21.96 -25.64
C VAL A 74 9.52 21.09 -26.36
N ASP A 75 9.91 19.87 -26.77
CA ASP A 75 9.01 18.97 -27.50
C ASP A 75 7.89 18.46 -26.59
N LEU A 76 8.20 18.17 -25.30
CA LEU A 76 7.19 17.76 -24.32
C LEU A 76 6.19 18.88 -24.01
N GLU A 77 6.64 20.16 -23.85
CA GLU A 77 5.75 21.31 -23.67
C GLU A 77 4.83 21.51 -24.88
N ASN A 78 5.36 21.40 -26.10
CA ASN A 78 4.55 21.45 -27.31
C ASN A 78 3.46 20.39 -27.37
N GLU A 79 3.73 19.16 -26.86
CA GLU A 79 2.72 18.09 -26.78
C GLU A 79 1.69 18.34 -25.68
N ILE A 80 2.10 18.95 -24.55
CA ILE A 80 1.19 19.37 -23.47
C ILE A 80 0.19 20.40 -23.99
N ASP A 81 0.65 21.40 -24.71
CA ASP A 81 -0.19 22.51 -25.21
C ASP A 81 -1.23 22.07 -26.24
N LYS A 82 -1.01 20.96 -26.96
CA LYS A 82 -1.99 20.39 -27.88
C LYS A 82 -3.28 19.91 -27.22
N LYS A 83 -3.29 19.67 -25.89
CA LYS A 83 -4.41 19.13 -25.12
C LYS A 83 -5.00 17.86 -25.73
N SER A 84 -4.12 17.02 -26.30
CA SER A 84 -4.45 15.73 -26.89
C SER A 84 -4.59 14.63 -25.84
N TYR A 85 -4.96 13.43 -26.28
CA TYR A 85 -5.01 12.23 -25.42
C TYR A 85 -3.68 11.96 -24.68
N TYR A 86 -2.53 12.25 -25.31
CA TYR A 86 -1.20 12.00 -24.73
C TYR A 86 -0.62 13.18 -23.92
N SER A 87 -1.30 14.32 -23.88
CA SER A 87 -0.79 15.52 -23.18
C SER A 87 -0.55 15.28 -21.68
N TYR A 88 -1.40 14.51 -21.01
CA TYR A 88 -1.24 14.17 -19.58
C TYR A 88 0.06 13.43 -19.30
N VAL A 89 0.37 12.43 -20.12
CA VAL A 89 1.58 11.62 -19.97
C VAL A 89 2.84 12.35 -20.37
N CYS A 90 2.74 13.29 -21.32
CA CYS A 90 3.82 14.21 -21.65
C CYS A 90 4.10 15.17 -20.49
N GLY A 91 3.07 15.64 -19.78
CA GLY A 91 3.23 16.42 -18.55
C GLY A 91 3.99 15.67 -17.46
N VAL A 92 3.72 14.37 -17.29
CA VAL A 92 4.49 13.53 -16.37
C VAL A 92 5.93 13.36 -16.81
N ALA A 93 6.17 13.08 -18.11
CA ALA A 93 7.52 12.92 -18.65
C ALA A 93 8.33 14.21 -18.49
N TYR A 94 7.68 15.37 -18.68
CA TYR A 94 8.28 16.70 -18.47
C TYR A 94 8.72 16.89 -17.01
N GLU A 95 7.86 16.64 -16.03
CA GLU A 95 8.18 16.77 -14.60
C GLU A 95 9.35 15.85 -14.17
N ILE A 96 9.38 14.63 -14.71
CA ILE A 96 10.47 13.67 -14.45
C ILE A 96 11.76 14.13 -15.11
N LEU A 97 11.71 14.61 -16.36
CA LEU A 97 12.90 15.12 -17.08
C LEU A 97 13.53 16.30 -16.35
N GLU A 98 12.73 17.29 -15.96
CA GLU A 98 13.20 18.48 -15.24
C GLU A 98 13.89 18.16 -13.93
N LYS A 99 13.44 17.09 -13.24
CA LYS A 99 13.99 16.71 -11.93
C LYS A 99 15.20 15.79 -12.03
N PHE A 100 15.19 14.82 -12.96
CA PHE A 100 16.14 13.71 -12.96
C PHE A 100 17.05 13.64 -14.21
N HIS A 101 16.79 14.45 -15.23
CA HIS A 101 17.58 14.50 -16.47
C HIS A 101 17.80 13.12 -17.11
N VAL A 102 16.75 12.31 -17.19
CA VAL A 102 16.76 10.95 -17.76
C VAL A 102 16.45 10.96 -19.27
N CYS A 103 16.80 9.87 -19.97
CA CYS A 103 16.30 9.62 -21.33
C CYS A 103 14.84 9.12 -21.29
N GLY A 104 14.25 8.83 -22.47
CA GLY A 104 12.89 8.37 -22.59
C GLY A 104 12.69 6.89 -22.21
N ILE A 105 11.46 6.46 -22.37
CA ILE A 105 10.99 5.08 -22.18
C ILE A 105 10.03 4.70 -23.29
N GLU A 106 10.00 3.43 -23.66
CA GLU A 106 8.94 2.86 -24.49
C GLU A 106 7.97 2.07 -23.62
N VAL A 107 6.71 2.51 -23.57
CA VAL A 107 5.61 1.90 -22.80
C VAL A 107 4.65 1.23 -23.78
N THR A 108 4.52 -0.07 -23.70
CA THR A 108 3.55 -0.86 -24.49
C THR A 108 2.40 -1.28 -23.58
N ILE A 109 1.20 -0.71 -23.78
CA ILE A 109 -0.01 -1.09 -23.06
C ILE A 109 -0.45 -2.47 -23.58
N THR A 110 -0.28 -3.49 -22.78
CA THR A 110 -0.62 -4.88 -23.13
C THR A 110 -2.09 -5.19 -22.90
N LYS A 111 -2.71 -4.54 -21.88
CA LYS A 111 -4.13 -4.68 -21.56
C LYS A 111 -4.62 -3.44 -20.82
N ASN A 112 -5.78 -2.94 -21.18
CA ASN A 112 -6.49 -1.90 -20.43
C ASN A 112 -7.94 -2.34 -20.20
N THR A 113 -8.30 -2.53 -18.93
CA THR A 113 -9.65 -2.94 -18.52
C THR A 113 -10.44 -1.79 -17.88
N LEU A 114 -9.85 -0.57 -17.81
CA LEU A 114 -10.55 0.61 -17.29
C LEU A 114 -11.41 1.25 -18.37
N PRO A 115 -12.68 1.59 -18.07
CA PRO A 115 -13.49 2.43 -18.93
C PRO A 115 -12.94 3.86 -18.96
N GLU A 116 -12.86 4.43 -20.15
CA GLU A 116 -12.34 5.79 -20.36
C GLU A 116 -13.40 6.85 -20.05
N GLY A 117 -13.02 7.90 -19.30
CA GLY A 117 -13.90 9.05 -19.05
C GLY A 117 -15.08 8.81 -18.09
N LYS A 118 -15.06 7.71 -17.31
CA LYS A 118 -16.20 7.24 -16.51
C LYS A 118 -16.04 7.38 -14.98
N GLY A 119 -15.14 8.25 -14.53
CA GLY A 119 -14.96 8.52 -13.09
C GLY A 119 -14.14 7.47 -12.33
N LEU A 120 -13.48 6.54 -13.04
CA LEU A 120 -12.56 5.53 -12.47
C LEU A 120 -11.09 5.92 -12.61
N SER A 121 -10.81 7.20 -12.89
CA SER A 121 -9.47 7.80 -12.97
C SER A 121 -8.52 7.15 -13.97
N SER A 122 -9.01 6.86 -15.17
CA SER A 122 -8.18 6.28 -16.25
C SER A 122 -6.99 7.18 -16.61
N SER A 123 -7.15 8.51 -16.66
CA SER A 123 -6.05 9.47 -16.91
C SER A 123 -5.01 9.43 -15.81
N ALA A 124 -5.43 9.49 -14.54
CA ALA A 124 -4.52 9.43 -13.41
C ALA A 124 -3.79 8.07 -13.33
N ALA A 125 -4.48 6.96 -13.65
CA ALA A 125 -3.84 5.64 -13.72
C ALA A 125 -2.74 5.60 -14.80
N MET A 126 -2.97 6.26 -15.95
CA MET A 126 -1.94 6.43 -16.98
C MET A 126 -0.78 7.31 -16.49
N CYS A 127 -1.05 8.43 -15.83
CA CYS A 127 -0.01 9.29 -15.26
C CYS A 127 0.84 8.52 -14.24
N VAL A 128 0.21 7.77 -13.32
CA VAL A 128 0.90 6.93 -12.35
C VAL A 128 1.71 5.83 -13.03
N LEU A 129 1.16 5.20 -14.09
CA LEU A 129 1.89 4.20 -14.88
C LEU A 129 3.20 4.76 -15.42
N ILE A 130 3.18 5.99 -15.96
CA ILE A 130 4.37 6.63 -16.52
C ILE A 130 5.40 6.94 -15.43
N VAL A 131 4.98 7.51 -14.29
CA VAL A 131 5.91 7.75 -13.16
C VAL A 131 6.56 6.45 -12.69
N LYS A 132 5.74 5.40 -12.43
CA LYS A 132 6.25 4.07 -12.04
C LYS A 132 7.21 3.49 -13.08
N SER A 133 6.94 3.74 -14.36
CA SER A 133 7.80 3.29 -15.46
C SER A 133 9.18 3.94 -15.39
N PHE A 134 9.24 5.25 -15.26
CA PHE A 134 10.50 5.98 -15.08
C PHE A 134 11.20 5.56 -13.79
N ASN A 135 10.47 5.50 -12.67
CA ASN A 135 11.02 5.10 -11.38
C ASN A 135 11.73 3.74 -11.47
N LYS A 136 11.08 2.72 -12.07
CA LYS A 136 11.65 1.38 -12.21
C LYS A 136 12.78 1.29 -13.23
N ILE A 137 12.62 1.89 -14.41
CA ILE A 137 13.60 1.80 -15.50
C ILE A 137 14.90 2.51 -15.16
N TYR A 138 14.83 3.64 -14.46
CA TYR A 138 15.97 4.48 -14.11
C TYR A 138 16.39 4.35 -12.65
N ASN A 139 15.68 3.53 -11.86
CA ASN A 139 15.92 3.34 -10.42
C ASN A 139 16.00 4.67 -9.67
N LEU A 140 14.98 5.53 -9.86
CA LEU A 140 14.97 6.91 -9.34
C LEU A 140 14.82 6.98 -7.82
N GLY A 141 14.39 5.89 -7.17
CA GLY A 141 14.20 5.82 -5.72
C GLY A 141 12.99 6.62 -5.22
N LEU A 142 11.98 6.84 -6.08
CA LEU A 142 10.76 7.53 -5.70
C LEU A 142 9.93 6.71 -4.73
N SER A 143 9.49 7.31 -3.64
CA SER A 143 8.46 6.75 -2.78
C SER A 143 7.11 6.71 -3.49
N VAL A 144 6.11 6.03 -2.92
CA VAL A 144 4.76 6.01 -3.49
C VAL A 144 4.11 7.40 -3.44
N GLU A 145 4.41 8.17 -2.40
CA GLU A 145 4.00 9.57 -2.26
C GLU A 145 4.61 10.45 -3.36
N ASP A 146 5.90 10.23 -3.69
CA ASP A 146 6.56 10.92 -4.80
C ASP A 146 5.93 10.52 -6.14
N GLU A 147 5.63 9.23 -6.35
CA GLU A 147 4.94 8.76 -7.56
C GLU A 147 3.57 9.44 -7.73
N MET A 148 2.80 9.58 -6.65
CA MET A 148 1.54 10.33 -6.66
C MET A 148 1.76 11.81 -6.99
N PHE A 149 2.77 12.43 -6.37
CA PHE A 149 3.07 13.84 -6.54
C PHE A 149 3.44 14.16 -8.00
N PHE A 150 4.35 13.39 -8.61
CA PHE A 150 4.75 13.59 -10.00
C PHE A 150 3.60 13.30 -10.96
N ALA A 151 2.79 12.27 -10.71
CA ALA A 151 1.61 11.97 -11.52
C ALA A 151 0.58 13.12 -11.45
N TYR A 152 0.31 13.64 -10.25
CA TYR A 152 -0.56 14.79 -10.04
C TYR A 152 -0.04 16.05 -10.73
N ARG A 153 1.24 16.40 -10.56
CA ARG A 153 1.83 17.57 -11.21
C ARG A 153 1.77 17.47 -12.72
N GLY A 154 2.12 16.32 -13.27
CA GLY A 154 2.06 16.08 -14.72
C GLY A 154 0.64 16.22 -15.28
N GLU A 155 -0.38 15.67 -14.59
CA GLU A 155 -1.77 15.82 -15.01
C GLU A 155 -2.29 17.26 -14.92
N ARG A 156 -1.80 18.04 -13.96
CA ARG A 156 -2.16 19.46 -13.75
C ARG A 156 -1.74 20.39 -14.87
N HIS A 157 -0.78 20.02 -15.70
CA HIS A 157 -0.45 20.79 -16.90
C HIS A 157 -1.62 20.83 -17.91
N CYS A 158 -2.49 19.83 -17.89
CA CYS A 158 -3.58 19.69 -18.87
C CYS A 158 -4.97 19.82 -18.26
N SER A 159 -5.13 19.59 -16.95
CA SER A 159 -6.44 19.55 -16.30
C SER A 159 -6.42 20.16 -14.90
N LYS A 160 -7.60 20.53 -14.39
CA LYS A 160 -7.80 20.95 -12.99
C LYS A 160 -8.19 19.74 -12.15
N CYS A 161 -7.35 18.71 -12.10
CA CYS A 161 -7.59 17.54 -11.26
C CYS A 161 -7.27 17.81 -9.77
N GLY A 162 -7.87 17.04 -8.88
CA GLY A 162 -7.47 16.93 -7.48
C GLY A 162 -6.49 15.79 -7.24
N LYS A 163 -6.17 15.50 -5.97
CA LYS A 163 -5.15 14.49 -5.58
C LYS A 163 -5.73 13.11 -5.28
N ILE A 164 -7.07 12.95 -5.26
CA ILE A 164 -7.73 11.65 -4.98
C ILE A 164 -7.39 10.62 -6.05
N ASP A 165 -7.29 11.05 -7.28
CA ASP A 165 -7.19 10.17 -8.45
C ASP A 165 -5.88 9.38 -8.48
N GLN A 166 -4.79 9.98 -8.05
CA GLN A 166 -3.46 9.38 -8.05
C GLN A 166 -3.26 8.33 -6.95
N ILE A 167 -4.27 8.08 -6.09
CA ILE A 167 -4.25 6.99 -5.09
C ILE A 167 -4.01 5.60 -5.72
N CYS A 168 -4.27 5.44 -7.01
CA CYS A 168 -3.94 4.25 -7.77
C CYS A 168 -2.43 3.91 -7.77
N ALA A 169 -1.56 4.81 -7.32
CA ALA A 169 -0.15 4.52 -7.04
C ALA A 169 0.02 3.55 -5.85
N TYR A 170 -0.87 3.62 -4.87
CA TYR A 170 -0.89 2.69 -3.74
C TYR A 170 -1.48 1.34 -4.15
N ASN A 171 -0.98 0.27 -3.52
CA ASN A 171 -1.48 -1.10 -3.74
C ASN A 171 -2.34 -1.57 -2.56
N ARG A 172 -3.10 -0.67 -1.95
CA ARG A 172 -3.98 -0.96 -0.80
C ARG A 172 -5.42 -0.96 -1.23
N GLN A 173 -6.18 -1.97 -0.82
CA GLN A 173 -7.57 -2.15 -1.25
C GLN A 173 -8.48 -0.96 -0.90
N VAL A 174 -8.37 -0.41 0.32
CA VAL A 174 -9.12 0.76 0.76
C VAL A 174 -8.22 1.71 1.54
N SER A 175 -8.32 2.99 1.24
CA SER A 175 -7.54 4.05 1.88
C SER A 175 -8.41 5.19 2.36
N LEU A 176 -8.08 5.72 3.55
CA LEU A 176 -8.53 7.01 4.05
C LEU A 176 -7.49 8.06 3.66
N MET A 177 -7.93 9.11 2.99
CA MET A 177 -7.09 10.24 2.57
C MET A 177 -7.49 11.49 3.32
N ASN A 178 -6.50 12.30 3.68
CA ASN A 178 -6.66 13.60 4.34
C ASN A 178 -5.86 14.66 3.57
N PHE A 179 -6.45 15.81 3.27
CA PHE A 179 -5.85 16.88 2.47
C PHE A 179 -5.80 18.18 3.27
N ASP A 180 -4.61 18.76 3.43
CA ASP A 180 -4.38 20.02 4.16
C ASP A 180 -3.46 20.94 3.36
N GLY A 181 -4.04 21.75 2.49
CA GLY A 181 -3.28 22.55 1.55
C GLY A 181 -2.53 21.67 0.54
N ASP A 182 -1.22 21.87 0.44
CA ASP A 182 -0.39 21.04 -0.45
C ASP A 182 -0.09 19.66 0.13
N ASN A 183 -0.26 19.49 1.46
CA ASN A 183 0.02 18.23 2.12
C ASN A 183 -1.17 17.27 2.02
N PHE A 184 -0.87 15.98 1.96
CA PHE A 184 -1.85 14.91 2.10
C PHE A 184 -1.28 13.79 2.97
N ASP A 185 -2.18 13.05 3.63
CA ASP A 185 -1.83 11.86 4.40
C ASP A 185 -2.76 10.72 3.98
N ILE A 186 -2.19 9.52 3.90
CA ILE A 186 -2.93 8.32 3.46
C ILE A 186 -2.76 7.24 4.51
N SER A 187 -3.87 6.76 5.01
CA SER A 187 -3.90 5.67 5.98
C SER A 187 -4.81 4.54 5.50
N PRO A 188 -4.46 3.28 5.82
CA PRO A 188 -5.32 2.15 5.52
C PRO A 188 -6.60 2.19 6.36
N LEU A 189 -7.71 1.66 5.82
CA LEU A 189 -8.99 1.55 6.52
C LEU A 189 -9.28 0.10 6.92
N GLU A 190 -9.66 -0.11 8.18
CA GLU A 190 -10.11 -1.42 8.69
C GLU A 190 -11.48 -1.77 8.12
N ILE A 191 -11.64 -3.03 7.67
CA ILE A 191 -12.87 -3.55 7.07
C ILE A 191 -13.33 -4.78 7.87
N GLY A 192 -14.46 -4.66 8.54
CA GLY A 192 -14.95 -5.68 9.49
C GLY A 192 -15.59 -6.92 8.85
N ALA A 193 -16.09 -6.80 7.60
CA ALA A 193 -16.67 -7.89 6.82
C ALA A 193 -16.43 -7.67 5.34
N ASP A 194 -16.62 -8.71 4.51
CA ASP A 194 -16.62 -8.54 3.05
C ASP A 194 -17.77 -7.62 2.65
N LEU A 195 -17.48 -6.58 1.87
CA LEU A 195 -18.44 -5.59 1.40
C LEU A 195 -18.54 -5.66 -0.12
N HIS A 196 -19.76 -5.74 -0.62
CA HIS A 196 -20.07 -5.97 -2.02
C HIS A 196 -20.63 -4.72 -2.67
N PHE A 197 -19.91 -4.16 -3.65
CA PHE A 197 -20.33 -2.97 -4.40
C PHE A 197 -20.62 -3.31 -5.86
N VAL A 198 -21.59 -2.61 -6.41
CA VAL A 198 -21.85 -2.52 -7.86
C VAL A 198 -21.56 -1.10 -8.30
N PHE A 199 -20.73 -0.96 -9.29
CA PHE A 199 -20.50 0.30 -9.99
C PHE A 199 -21.11 0.20 -11.38
N ALA A 200 -21.82 1.24 -11.80
CA ALA A 200 -22.43 1.31 -13.13
C ALA A 200 -22.08 2.62 -13.83
N ASP A 201 -21.58 2.52 -15.05
CA ASP A 201 -21.51 3.62 -16.01
C ASP A 201 -22.89 3.78 -16.64
N LEU A 202 -23.46 4.96 -16.49
CA LEU A 202 -24.79 5.29 -17.03
C LEU A 202 -24.79 5.50 -18.55
N ASN A 203 -23.62 5.40 -19.20
CA ASN A 203 -23.40 5.63 -20.63
C ASN A 203 -23.87 7.03 -21.10
N CYS A 204 -23.93 7.99 -20.18
CA CYS A 204 -24.25 9.38 -20.46
C CYS A 204 -22.98 10.23 -20.48
N SER A 205 -23.02 11.34 -21.23
CA SER A 205 -21.95 12.33 -21.22
C SER A 205 -22.11 13.31 -20.08
N LYS A 206 -20.98 13.72 -19.47
CA LYS A 206 -20.95 14.81 -18.50
C LYS A 206 -19.76 15.73 -18.78
N ASN A 207 -19.91 17.01 -18.47
CA ASN A 207 -18.80 17.96 -18.57
C ASN A 207 -18.13 18.13 -17.20
N THR A 208 -17.14 17.28 -16.91
CA THR A 208 -16.40 17.33 -15.64
C THR A 208 -15.70 18.68 -15.42
N GLN A 209 -15.17 19.29 -16.48
CA GLN A 209 -14.46 20.56 -16.37
C GLN A 209 -15.42 21.70 -15.97
N GLU A 210 -16.60 21.74 -16.55
CA GLU A 210 -17.63 22.74 -16.21
C GLU A 210 -18.09 22.60 -14.75
N ILE A 211 -18.32 21.37 -14.29
CA ILE A 211 -18.67 21.11 -12.89
C ILE A 211 -17.54 21.60 -11.96
N LEU A 212 -16.28 21.25 -12.25
CA LEU A 212 -15.14 21.69 -11.46
C LEU A 212 -14.99 23.21 -11.44
N ASP A 213 -15.13 23.88 -12.60
CA ASP A 213 -15.02 25.34 -12.71
C ASP A 213 -16.12 26.03 -11.91
N CYS A 214 -17.36 25.51 -11.99
CA CYS A 214 -18.49 26.02 -11.25
C CYS A 214 -18.25 25.93 -9.73
N LEU A 215 -17.93 24.73 -9.21
CA LEU A 215 -17.73 24.53 -7.78
C LEU A 215 -16.50 25.25 -7.25
N ASN A 216 -15.39 25.31 -8.00
CA ASN A 216 -14.20 26.07 -7.62
C ASN A 216 -14.47 27.57 -7.50
N SER A 217 -15.47 28.12 -8.23
CA SER A 217 -15.81 29.54 -8.14
C SER A 217 -16.34 29.97 -6.77
N CYS A 218 -16.79 29.01 -5.95
CA CYS A 218 -17.21 29.22 -4.57
C CYS A 218 -16.06 29.42 -3.58
N TYR A 219 -14.82 29.18 -4.00
CA TYR A 219 -13.63 29.21 -3.16
C TYR A 219 -12.68 30.35 -3.57
N PRO A 220 -11.81 30.85 -2.64
CA PRO A 220 -11.67 30.47 -1.23
C PRO A 220 -12.62 31.21 -0.26
N PHE A 221 -13.46 32.10 -0.76
CA PHE A 221 -14.40 32.93 0.03
C PHE A 221 -15.75 32.95 -0.67
N SER A 222 -16.78 32.48 0.04
CA SER A 222 -18.16 32.50 -0.44
C SER A 222 -18.68 33.94 -0.59
N LYS A 223 -19.46 34.19 -1.63
CA LYS A 223 -20.08 35.49 -1.92
C LYS A 223 -21.54 35.55 -1.48
N ASN A 224 -22.15 34.41 -1.23
CA ASN A 224 -23.56 34.24 -0.85
C ASN A 224 -23.78 32.93 -0.09
N ASP A 225 -25.00 32.72 0.42
CA ASP A 225 -25.37 31.54 1.20
C ASP A 225 -25.29 30.22 0.40
N LEU A 226 -25.58 30.24 -0.89
CA LEU A 226 -25.48 29.05 -1.73
C LEU A 226 -24.02 28.58 -1.85
N GLU A 227 -23.11 29.48 -2.15
CA GLU A 227 -21.66 29.18 -2.18
C GLU A 227 -21.17 28.74 -0.80
N GLN A 228 -21.68 29.36 0.29
CA GLN A 228 -21.34 28.93 1.65
C GLN A 228 -21.83 27.51 1.95
N ASN A 229 -22.98 27.09 1.44
CA ASN A 229 -23.49 25.72 1.55
C ASN A 229 -22.60 24.71 0.83
N VAL A 230 -22.05 25.07 -0.35
CA VAL A 230 -21.04 24.24 -1.05
C VAL A 230 -19.80 24.05 -0.16
N MET A 231 -19.26 25.15 0.38
CA MET A 231 -18.08 25.08 1.27
C MET A 231 -18.35 24.28 2.53
N ASN A 232 -19.54 24.41 3.12
CA ASN A 232 -19.93 23.66 4.31
C ASN A 232 -20.07 22.15 4.01
N TYR A 233 -20.65 21.79 2.87
CA TYR A 233 -20.81 20.39 2.47
C TYR A 233 -19.45 19.74 2.20
N LEU A 234 -18.61 20.34 1.36
CA LEU A 234 -17.28 19.80 1.00
C LEU A 234 -16.28 19.80 2.17
N GLY A 235 -16.55 20.58 3.22
CA GLY A 235 -15.73 20.66 4.42
C GLY A 235 -16.33 19.94 5.62
N ILE A 236 -17.06 20.68 6.44
CA ILE A 236 -17.55 20.21 7.76
C ILE A 236 -18.48 19.01 7.65
N GLU A 237 -19.43 19.02 6.69
CA GLU A 237 -20.36 17.93 6.52
C GLU A 237 -19.68 16.67 5.98
N ASN A 238 -18.80 16.83 4.98
CA ASN A 238 -17.99 15.73 4.47
C ASN A 238 -17.16 15.06 5.58
N LYS A 239 -16.51 15.85 6.45
CA LYS A 239 -15.78 15.32 7.59
C LYS A 239 -16.64 14.43 8.48
N LYS A 240 -17.88 14.87 8.82
CA LYS A 240 -18.83 14.07 9.62
C LYS A 240 -19.25 12.78 8.91
N ILE A 241 -19.43 12.84 7.59
CA ILE A 241 -19.74 11.66 6.77
C ILE A 241 -18.58 10.67 6.83
N ILE A 242 -17.34 11.14 6.64
CA ILE A 242 -16.15 10.30 6.70
C ILE A 242 -15.95 9.68 8.08
N GLU A 243 -16.11 10.43 9.17
CA GLU A 243 -16.00 9.92 10.54
C GLU A 243 -17.01 8.80 10.83
N LYS A 244 -18.25 8.94 10.34
CA LYS A 244 -19.27 7.87 10.41
C LYS A 244 -18.89 6.67 9.55
N ALA A 245 -18.45 6.91 8.30
CA ALA A 245 -18.07 5.87 7.37
C ALA A 245 -16.93 5.00 7.93
N ILE A 246 -15.89 5.59 8.54
CA ILE A 246 -14.78 4.86 9.18
C ILE A 246 -15.31 3.81 10.16
N ASN A 247 -16.26 4.18 11.03
CA ASN A 247 -16.82 3.25 12.01
C ASN A 247 -17.67 2.14 11.34
N LEU A 248 -18.46 2.47 10.33
CA LEU A 248 -19.28 1.51 9.59
C LEU A 248 -18.40 0.49 8.82
N PHE A 249 -17.35 0.95 8.14
CA PHE A 249 -16.38 0.06 7.49
C PHE A 249 -15.69 -0.86 8.49
N LYS A 250 -15.23 -0.31 9.62
CA LYS A 250 -14.58 -1.07 10.68
C LYS A 250 -15.48 -2.16 11.27
N ASN A 251 -16.79 -1.91 11.35
CA ASN A 251 -17.77 -2.88 11.81
C ASN A 251 -18.26 -3.82 10.70
N GLY A 252 -17.94 -3.54 9.43
CA GLY A 252 -18.44 -4.30 8.28
C GLY A 252 -19.96 -4.12 8.06
N ASP A 253 -20.51 -2.98 8.48
CA ASP A 253 -21.95 -2.67 8.41
C ASP A 253 -22.34 -2.17 7.00
N ALA A 254 -22.61 -3.12 6.10
CA ALA A 254 -23.01 -2.82 4.73
C ALA A 254 -24.32 -2.00 4.67
N CYS A 255 -25.29 -2.30 5.54
CA CYS A 255 -26.57 -1.58 5.60
C CYS A 255 -26.36 -0.13 6.03
N GLY A 256 -25.57 0.10 7.08
CA GLY A 256 -25.20 1.43 7.55
C GLY A 256 -24.43 2.23 6.51
N ILE A 257 -23.50 1.60 5.76
CA ILE A 257 -22.76 2.24 4.66
C ILE A 257 -23.75 2.67 3.57
N GLY A 258 -24.70 1.81 3.17
CA GLY A 258 -25.70 2.14 2.16
C GLY A 258 -26.61 3.31 2.59
N ALA A 259 -27.09 3.30 3.82
CA ALA A 259 -27.85 4.40 4.38
C ALA A 259 -27.05 5.72 4.38
N LEU A 260 -25.74 5.65 4.70
CA LEU A 260 -24.85 6.82 4.66
C LEU A 260 -24.58 7.30 3.22
N MET A 261 -24.54 6.39 2.22
CA MET A 261 -24.43 6.76 0.80
C MET A 261 -25.65 7.55 0.35
N ASN A 262 -26.88 7.08 0.69
CA ASN A 262 -28.12 7.78 0.38
C ASN A 262 -28.16 9.18 1.05
N TYR A 263 -27.79 9.25 2.33
CA TYR A 263 -27.69 10.52 3.06
C TYR A 263 -26.67 11.47 2.41
N SER A 264 -25.50 10.95 2.05
CA SER A 264 -24.46 11.74 1.38
C SER A 264 -24.93 12.29 0.03
N GLN A 265 -25.66 11.48 -0.75
CA GLN A 265 -26.22 11.93 -2.03
C GLN A 265 -27.25 13.05 -1.83
N GLU A 266 -28.20 12.87 -0.91
CA GLU A 266 -29.19 13.91 -0.60
C GLU A 266 -28.53 15.23 -0.18
N ARG A 267 -27.50 15.17 0.67
CA ARG A 267 -26.77 16.37 1.12
C ARG A 267 -25.96 17.00 0.00
N PHE A 268 -25.37 16.18 -0.88
CA PHE A 268 -24.67 16.61 -2.09
C PHE A 268 -25.62 17.39 -3.01
N ASP A 269 -26.77 16.82 -3.32
CA ASP A 269 -27.76 17.43 -4.22
C ASP A 269 -28.25 18.76 -3.67
N ASN A 270 -28.65 18.80 -2.39
CA ASN A 270 -29.15 20.01 -1.74
C ASN A 270 -28.12 21.15 -1.68
N ALA A 271 -26.83 20.83 -1.58
CA ALA A 271 -25.79 21.84 -1.45
C ALA A 271 -25.21 22.29 -2.81
N LEU A 272 -25.06 21.38 -3.77
CA LEU A 272 -24.28 21.63 -4.98
C LEU A 272 -25.14 21.92 -6.22
N ILE A 273 -26.29 21.26 -6.38
CA ILE A 273 -27.20 21.48 -7.54
C ILE A 273 -27.61 22.96 -7.67
N PRO A 274 -27.97 23.68 -6.58
CA PRO A 274 -28.39 25.08 -6.70
C PRO A 274 -27.30 26.02 -7.26
N VAL A 275 -26.04 25.60 -7.20
CA VAL A 275 -24.89 26.37 -7.73
C VAL A 275 -24.46 25.86 -9.10
N CYS A 276 -24.63 24.57 -9.37
CA CYS A 276 -24.14 23.92 -10.58
C CYS A 276 -25.21 23.06 -11.24
N SER A 277 -25.88 23.58 -12.27
CA SER A 277 -26.93 22.87 -13.03
C SER A 277 -26.43 21.58 -13.70
N GLY A 278 -25.14 21.48 -14.01
CA GLY A 278 -24.51 20.25 -14.53
C GLY A 278 -24.58 19.06 -13.58
N LEU A 279 -25.02 19.28 -12.32
CA LEU A 279 -25.22 18.26 -11.29
C LEU A 279 -26.68 17.82 -11.12
N GLU A 280 -27.64 18.34 -11.90
CA GLU A 280 -29.05 17.90 -11.84
C GLU A 280 -29.21 16.40 -12.10
N ALA A 281 -28.38 15.83 -12.97
CA ALA A 281 -28.17 14.39 -13.14
C ALA A 281 -29.46 13.55 -13.20
N LEU A 282 -30.32 13.83 -14.17
CA LEU A 282 -31.64 13.20 -14.30
C LEU A 282 -31.56 11.68 -14.41
N ARG A 283 -30.61 11.17 -15.17
CA ARG A 283 -30.40 9.73 -15.36
C ARG A 283 -29.93 9.04 -14.08
N LEU A 284 -29.01 9.66 -13.37
CA LEU A 284 -28.57 9.20 -12.06
C LEU A 284 -29.74 9.06 -11.08
N HIS A 285 -30.57 10.11 -10.98
CA HIS A 285 -31.73 10.12 -10.07
C HIS A 285 -32.82 9.14 -10.49
N GLU A 286 -33.03 8.92 -11.80
CA GLU A 286 -33.93 7.86 -12.29
C GLU A 286 -33.48 6.49 -11.77
N VAL A 287 -32.20 6.17 -11.86
CA VAL A 287 -31.64 4.89 -11.40
C VAL A 287 -31.66 4.78 -9.87
N LEU A 288 -31.27 5.83 -9.13
CA LEU A 288 -31.29 5.85 -7.67
C LEU A 288 -32.71 5.74 -7.08
N ASN A 289 -33.74 6.20 -7.81
CA ASN A 289 -35.13 6.18 -7.38
C ASN A 289 -35.90 4.95 -7.86
N ASP A 290 -35.28 4.06 -8.63
CA ASP A 290 -35.89 2.83 -9.12
C ASP A 290 -36.22 1.86 -7.98
N ASP A 291 -37.48 1.37 -7.93
CA ASP A 291 -37.98 0.50 -6.86
C ASP A 291 -37.22 -0.83 -6.76
N PHE A 292 -36.79 -1.41 -7.89
CA PHE A 292 -36.01 -2.66 -7.89
C PHE A 292 -34.62 -2.41 -7.38
N VAL A 293 -33.98 -1.33 -7.82
CA VAL A 293 -32.62 -0.93 -7.35
C VAL A 293 -32.62 -0.70 -5.84
N ARG A 294 -33.61 0.05 -5.33
CA ARG A 294 -33.78 0.29 -3.89
C ARG A 294 -34.02 -0.97 -3.07
N LYS A 295 -34.73 -1.95 -3.66
CA LYS A 295 -34.97 -3.24 -3.00
C LYS A 295 -33.74 -4.14 -3.00
N MET A 296 -32.89 -4.04 -4.01
CA MET A 296 -31.72 -4.90 -4.21
C MET A 296 -30.44 -4.34 -3.59
N SER A 297 -30.39 -3.04 -3.26
CA SER A 297 -29.24 -2.39 -2.63
C SER A 297 -29.58 -1.85 -1.25
N TYR A 298 -28.57 -1.73 -0.40
CA TYR A 298 -28.68 -1.01 0.87
C TYR A 298 -28.65 0.52 0.67
N GLY A 299 -28.10 0.99 -0.45
CA GLY A 299 -28.05 2.38 -0.85
C GLY A 299 -27.07 2.62 -1.97
N GLY A 300 -27.10 3.84 -2.51
CA GLY A 300 -26.24 4.24 -3.61
C GLY A 300 -26.02 5.74 -3.71
N LYS A 301 -25.05 6.15 -4.53
CA LYS A 301 -24.71 7.56 -4.78
C LYS A 301 -23.91 7.73 -6.08
N CYS A 302 -23.78 8.97 -6.52
CA CYS A 302 -22.91 9.33 -7.65
C CYS A 302 -21.42 8.98 -7.41
N VAL A 303 -20.62 9.01 -8.46
CA VAL A 303 -19.17 8.76 -8.42
C VAL A 303 -18.40 9.90 -9.08
N GLY A 304 -17.26 10.25 -8.52
CA GLY A 304 -16.32 11.25 -9.04
C GLY A 304 -16.90 12.65 -9.02
N SER A 305 -16.90 13.37 -10.15
CA SER A 305 -17.42 14.74 -10.20
C SER A 305 -18.95 14.88 -10.05
N GLY A 306 -19.69 13.78 -9.88
CA GLY A 306 -21.15 13.81 -9.92
C GLY A 306 -21.69 13.87 -11.36
N GLY A 307 -22.96 14.33 -11.51
CA GLY A 307 -23.64 14.35 -12.80
C GLY A 307 -24.04 12.94 -13.29
N ASP A 308 -24.49 12.84 -14.53
CA ASP A 308 -25.01 11.61 -15.15
C ASP A 308 -23.93 10.59 -15.58
N GLY A 309 -22.69 10.66 -15.04
CA GLY A 309 -21.62 9.80 -15.49
C GLY A 309 -21.71 8.37 -14.96
N SER A 310 -21.78 8.21 -13.65
CA SER A 310 -21.69 6.90 -13.00
C SER A 310 -22.35 6.88 -11.63
N VAL A 311 -22.79 5.70 -11.22
CA VAL A 311 -23.43 5.43 -9.93
C VAL A 311 -22.78 4.23 -9.24
N GLN A 312 -22.76 4.21 -7.92
CA GLN A 312 -22.31 3.09 -7.12
C GLN A 312 -23.35 2.68 -6.08
N PHE A 313 -23.42 1.38 -5.81
CA PHE A 313 -24.33 0.77 -4.85
C PHE A 313 -23.58 -0.20 -3.95
N ILE A 314 -24.03 -0.35 -2.70
CA ILE A 314 -23.62 -1.46 -1.84
C ILE A 314 -24.78 -2.44 -1.67
N VAL A 315 -24.50 -3.74 -1.76
CA VAL A 315 -25.51 -4.82 -1.85
C VAL A 315 -25.19 -5.98 -0.92
N ASP A 316 -26.16 -6.88 -0.75
CA ASP A 316 -26.06 -8.09 0.08
C ASP A 316 -25.40 -9.25 -0.69
N GLY A 317 -24.07 -9.24 -0.78
CA GLY A 317 -23.29 -10.34 -1.31
C GLY A 317 -23.31 -10.49 -2.85
N VAL A 318 -22.65 -11.54 -3.32
CA VAL A 318 -22.40 -11.80 -4.75
C VAL A 318 -23.70 -11.99 -5.54
N ASN A 319 -24.70 -12.70 -4.99
CA ASN A 319 -25.94 -12.94 -5.69
C ASN A 319 -26.72 -11.64 -5.95
N ALA A 320 -26.71 -10.71 -5.00
CA ALA A 320 -27.34 -9.40 -5.17
C ALA A 320 -26.55 -8.53 -6.18
N GLN A 321 -25.21 -8.61 -6.18
CA GLN A 321 -24.38 -7.96 -7.19
C GLN A 321 -24.79 -8.38 -8.61
N GLU A 322 -24.82 -9.67 -8.88
CA GLU A 322 -25.14 -10.17 -10.23
C GLU A 322 -26.56 -9.83 -10.68
N LYS A 323 -27.54 -9.91 -9.77
CA LYS A 323 -28.93 -9.52 -10.07
C LYS A 323 -29.05 -8.03 -10.38
N LEU A 324 -28.42 -7.17 -9.57
CA LEU A 324 -28.47 -5.73 -9.77
C LEU A 324 -27.75 -5.32 -11.06
N LYS A 325 -26.56 -5.90 -11.33
CA LYS A 325 -25.81 -5.66 -12.57
C LYS A 325 -26.68 -5.96 -13.79
N LYS A 326 -27.21 -7.20 -13.86
CA LYS A 326 -28.05 -7.61 -14.98
C LYS A 326 -29.24 -6.68 -15.18
N TYR A 327 -29.93 -6.29 -14.10
CA TYR A 327 -31.06 -5.35 -14.19
C TYR A 327 -30.66 -3.99 -14.74
N LEU A 328 -29.53 -3.43 -14.27
CA LEU A 328 -29.02 -2.15 -14.76
C LEU A 328 -28.59 -2.20 -16.24
N GLU A 329 -28.01 -3.31 -16.66
CA GLU A 329 -27.64 -3.55 -18.07
C GLU A 329 -28.89 -3.67 -18.95
N ASP A 330 -29.87 -4.50 -18.54
CA ASP A 330 -31.07 -4.79 -19.33
C ASP A 330 -32.01 -3.60 -19.43
N LYS A 331 -32.25 -2.88 -18.32
CA LYS A 331 -33.22 -1.77 -18.28
C LYS A 331 -32.63 -0.42 -18.67
N TYR A 332 -31.41 -0.16 -18.22
CA TYR A 332 -30.80 1.16 -18.31
C TYR A 332 -29.64 1.22 -19.32
N ASN A 333 -29.31 0.10 -19.97
CA ASN A 333 -28.18 0.00 -20.90
C ASN A 333 -26.86 0.50 -20.27
N CYS A 334 -26.67 0.25 -18.97
CA CYS A 334 -25.46 0.59 -18.24
C CYS A 334 -24.34 -0.41 -18.56
N THR A 335 -23.08 0.02 -18.37
CA THR A 335 -21.96 -0.91 -18.27
C THR A 335 -21.64 -1.12 -16.80
N THR A 336 -21.67 -2.36 -16.30
CA THR A 336 -21.56 -2.63 -14.86
C THR A 336 -20.30 -3.36 -14.47
N TYR A 337 -19.84 -3.10 -13.25
CA TYR A 337 -18.64 -3.68 -12.65
C TYR A 337 -18.92 -4.11 -11.21
N SER A 338 -18.28 -5.19 -10.76
CA SER A 338 -18.34 -5.64 -9.37
C SER A 338 -17.05 -5.26 -8.63
N LEU A 339 -17.19 -4.75 -7.39
CA LEU A 339 -16.08 -4.57 -6.48
C LEU A 339 -16.40 -5.32 -5.18
N VAL A 340 -15.51 -6.18 -4.73
CA VAL A 340 -15.59 -6.82 -3.41
C VAL A 340 -14.43 -6.30 -2.56
N ILE A 341 -14.77 -5.51 -1.54
CA ILE A 341 -13.82 -5.08 -0.53
C ILE A 341 -13.77 -6.17 0.52
N LYS A 342 -12.62 -6.84 0.60
CA LYS A 342 -12.42 -7.96 1.53
C LYS A 342 -12.24 -7.47 2.96
N LYS A 343 -12.79 -8.24 3.91
CA LYS A 343 -12.46 -8.10 5.33
C LYS A 343 -10.94 -8.04 5.49
N ASN A 344 -10.47 -7.05 6.24
CA ASN A 344 -9.08 -6.97 6.65
C ASN A 344 -9.00 -6.66 8.14
N SER A 345 -8.11 -7.32 8.84
CA SER A 345 -7.71 -6.94 10.18
C SER A 345 -6.27 -6.46 10.08
N PHE A 346 -6.05 -5.14 10.17
CA PHE A 346 -4.68 -4.65 10.08
C PHE A 346 -3.81 -5.20 11.19
N ILE A 347 -2.69 -5.77 10.77
CA ILE A 347 -1.60 -6.07 11.68
C ILE A 347 -0.94 -4.72 12.01
N LYS A 348 -1.29 -4.18 13.18
CA LYS A 348 -0.81 -2.85 13.62
C LYS A 348 0.43 -2.91 14.50
N LYS A 349 0.79 -4.12 14.96
CA LYS A 349 1.89 -4.33 15.91
C LYS A 349 3.00 -5.15 15.26
N ALA A 350 4.24 -4.77 15.56
CA ALA A 350 5.41 -5.53 15.18
C ALA A 350 6.37 -5.70 16.36
N VAL A 351 7.17 -6.73 16.28
CA VAL A 351 8.25 -7.05 17.22
C VAL A 351 9.55 -7.12 16.42
N VAL A 352 10.57 -6.39 16.87
CA VAL A 352 11.89 -6.35 16.23
C VAL A 352 12.96 -6.68 17.29
N PRO A 353 13.52 -7.89 17.28
CA PRO A 353 14.55 -8.28 18.24
C PRO A 353 15.91 -7.69 17.82
N LEU A 354 16.51 -6.87 18.68
CA LEU A 354 17.78 -6.19 18.51
C LEU A 354 18.79 -6.49 19.62
N ALA A 355 18.42 -7.25 20.67
CA ALA A 355 19.22 -7.54 21.88
C ALA A 355 20.36 -8.57 21.67
N GLY A 356 20.80 -8.85 20.44
CA GLY A 356 21.83 -9.86 20.18
C GLY A 356 23.25 -9.38 20.54
N PHE A 357 24.12 -10.30 21.01
CA PHE A 357 25.52 -9.98 21.35
C PHE A 357 26.35 -9.43 20.21
N GLY A 358 25.98 -9.65 18.95
CA GLY A 358 26.74 -9.17 17.78
C GLY A 358 28.16 -9.75 17.69
N SER A 359 28.47 -10.88 18.35
CA SER A 359 29.80 -11.45 18.45
C SER A 359 30.47 -11.70 17.09
N ARG A 360 29.70 -12.02 16.05
CA ARG A 360 30.19 -12.21 14.67
C ARG A 360 30.69 -10.94 13.99
N MET A 361 30.34 -9.75 14.56
CA MET A 361 30.74 -8.42 14.08
C MET A 361 31.79 -7.75 15.00
N TYR A 362 32.36 -8.50 15.95
CA TYR A 362 33.47 -7.99 16.78
C TYR A 362 34.69 -7.66 15.92
N PRO A 363 35.44 -6.54 16.16
CA PRO A 363 35.33 -5.65 17.34
C PRO A 363 34.36 -4.47 17.19
N PHE A 364 33.70 -4.28 16.06
CA PHE A 364 32.75 -3.15 15.86
C PHE A 364 31.66 -3.11 16.93
N THR A 365 31.07 -4.26 17.24
CA THR A 365 29.96 -4.38 18.20
C THR A 365 30.38 -4.20 19.68
N LYS A 366 31.66 -3.94 19.93
CA LYS A 366 32.13 -3.52 21.25
C LYS A 366 31.63 -2.11 21.63
N SER A 367 31.46 -1.25 20.65
CA SER A 367 31.13 0.16 20.87
C SER A 367 29.73 0.55 20.38
N VAL A 368 29.20 -0.16 19.39
CA VAL A 368 27.90 0.17 18.76
C VAL A 368 27.13 -1.11 18.49
N PRO A 369 25.83 -1.20 18.84
CA PRO A 369 25.00 -2.34 18.51
C PRO A 369 24.99 -2.62 17.00
N LYS A 370 24.97 -3.90 16.58
CA LYS A 370 24.96 -4.29 15.16
C LYS A 370 23.80 -3.68 14.36
N ALA A 371 22.71 -3.37 15.01
CA ALA A 371 21.54 -2.70 14.41
C ALA A 371 21.87 -1.33 13.80
N PHE A 372 22.91 -0.67 14.29
CA PHE A 372 23.38 0.63 13.79
C PHE A 372 24.39 0.53 12.65
N LEU A 373 24.67 -0.67 12.11
CA LEU A 373 25.50 -0.81 10.92
C LEU A 373 24.92 0.03 9.77
N PRO A 374 25.72 0.91 9.14
CA PRO A 374 25.24 1.79 8.09
C PRO A 374 25.00 1.02 6.79
N VAL A 375 23.85 1.23 6.17
CA VAL A 375 23.48 0.69 4.86
C VAL A 375 23.02 1.83 3.97
N LEU A 376 23.45 1.84 2.72
CA LEU A 376 23.02 2.82 1.73
C LEU A 376 21.67 2.38 1.16
N ASP A 377 20.62 3.15 1.44
CA ASP A 377 19.29 2.91 0.93
C ASP A 377 18.70 4.21 0.37
N HIS A 378 18.25 4.19 -0.89
CA HIS A 378 17.73 5.37 -1.61
C HIS A 378 18.62 6.62 -1.49
N ASN A 379 19.93 6.46 -1.69
CA ASN A 379 20.95 7.51 -1.56
C ASN A 379 21.07 8.15 -0.16
N ILE A 380 20.50 7.53 0.87
CA ILE A 380 20.65 7.92 2.27
C ILE A 380 21.40 6.81 3.02
N LEU A 381 22.42 7.19 3.77
CA LEU A 381 23.13 6.25 4.63
C LEU A 381 22.36 6.11 5.95
N LYS A 382 21.75 4.95 6.17
CA LYS A 382 20.83 4.68 7.27
C LYS A 382 21.36 3.58 8.18
N PRO A 383 21.05 3.58 9.48
CA PRO A 383 21.20 2.38 10.31
C PRO A 383 20.32 1.24 9.78
N ALA A 384 20.83 0.02 9.79
CA ALA A 384 20.12 -1.16 9.27
C ALA A 384 18.70 -1.32 9.87
N PHE A 385 18.54 -1.11 11.19
CA PHE A 385 17.23 -1.21 11.84
C PHE A 385 16.22 -0.16 11.34
N MET A 386 16.68 1.02 10.89
CA MET A 386 15.77 2.04 10.36
C MET A 386 15.10 1.60 9.06
N ILE A 387 15.83 0.89 8.19
CA ILE A 387 15.25 0.34 6.95
C ILE A 387 14.11 -0.64 7.28
N ILE A 388 14.30 -1.46 8.31
CA ILE A 388 13.26 -2.39 8.80
C ILE A 388 12.05 -1.62 9.36
N LEU A 389 12.30 -0.57 10.15
CA LEU A 389 11.23 0.25 10.73
C LEU A 389 10.45 1.03 9.66
N GLU A 390 11.14 1.51 8.62
CA GLU A 390 10.49 2.16 7.48
C GLU A 390 9.58 1.19 6.73
N GLU A 391 10.04 -0.02 6.43
CA GLU A 391 9.21 -1.05 5.79
C GLU A 391 7.97 -1.38 6.64
N LEU A 392 8.13 -1.50 7.95
CA LEU A 392 7.01 -1.69 8.88
C LEU A 392 6.04 -0.51 8.88
N TYR A 393 6.54 0.72 8.94
CA TYR A 393 5.72 1.93 8.89
C TYR A 393 4.93 2.04 7.58
N ASP A 394 5.60 1.82 6.45
CA ASP A 394 5.00 1.88 5.11
C ASP A 394 4.01 0.73 4.87
N ALA A 395 4.21 -0.42 5.53
CA ALA A 395 3.25 -1.52 5.55
C ALA A 395 2.01 -1.27 6.44
N GLY A 396 1.98 -0.17 7.19
CA GLY A 396 0.83 0.22 8.02
C GLY A 396 0.92 -0.16 9.50
N VAL A 397 2.07 -0.64 9.98
CA VAL A 397 2.34 -0.84 11.41
C VAL A 397 2.36 0.52 12.12
N ARG A 398 1.82 0.58 13.33
CA ARG A 398 1.73 1.82 14.13
C ARG A 398 2.18 1.64 15.58
N SER A 399 2.65 0.45 15.94
CA SER A 399 3.22 0.17 17.26
C SER A 399 4.28 -0.93 17.12
N VAL A 400 5.50 -0.67 17.56
CA VAL A 400 6.66 -1.56 17.39
C VAL A 400 7.32 -1.78 18.74
N ALA A 401 7.44 -3.04 19.15
CA ALA A 401 8.30 -3.43 20.26
C ALA A 401 9.72 -3.63 19.75
N LEU A 402 10.66 -2.78 20.16
CA LEU A 402 12.09 -3.04 19.99
C LEU A 402 12.60 -3.81 21.20
N ILE A 403 13.03 -5.05 20.97
CA ILE A 403 13.65 -5.85 22.04
C ILE A 403 15.13 -5.50 22.07
N ILE A 404 15.57 -4.82 23.11
CA ILE A 404 16.93 -4.33 23.31
C ILE A 404 17.51 -4.80 24.66
N ASP A 405 18.80 -4.69 24.84
CA ASP A 405 19.38 -4.68 26.18
C ASP A 405 19.34 -3.27 26.78
N ARG A 406 19.36 -3.20 28.13
CA ARG A 406 19.24 -1.89 28.83
C ARG A 406 20.40 -0.94 28.52
N GLU A 407 21.58 -1.48 28.28
CA GLU A 407 22.78 -0.70 28.00
C GLU A 407 22.68 0.00 26.64
N SER A 408 21.93 -0.57 25.69
CA SER A 408 21.75 0.00 24.36
C SER A 408 20.66 1.08 24.29
N GLN A 409 19.85 1.28 25.33
CA GLN A 409 18.73 2.21 25.27
C GLN A 409 19.17 3.63 24.92
N GLU A 410 20.21 4.14 25.58
CA GLU A 410 20.67 5.50 25.39
C GLU A 410 21.04 5.83 23.94
N ILE A 411 21.62 4.87 23.20
CA ILE A 411 21.99 5.08 21.80
C ILE A 411 20.74 5.14 20.90
N PHE A 412 19.68 4.36 21.20
CA PHE A 412 18.41 4.47 20.49
C PHE A 412 17.69 5.77 20.82
N ASP A 413 17.65 6.19 22.10
CA ASP A 413 17.04 7.44 22.51
C ASP A 413 17.73 8.65 21.86
N ASN A 414 19.04 8.64 21.79
CA ASN A 414 19.82 9.68 21.10
C ASN A 414 19.53 9.71 19.59
N PHE A 415 19.33 8.54 18.95
CA PHE A 415 19.00 8.49 17.52
C PHE A 415 17.59 9.05 17.24
N PHE A 416 16.63 8.81 18.12
CA PHE A 416 15.24 9.25 17.96
C PHE A 416 14.95 10.63 18.54
N SER A 417 15.92 11.25 19.21
CA SER A 417 15.80 12.63 19.70
C SER A 417 15.72 13.64 18.54
N ASP A 418 15.10 14.79 18.76
CA ASP A 418 15.04 15.85 17.76
C ASP A 418 16.44 16.32 17.36
N TYR A 419 16.67 16.45 16.05
CA TYR A 419 17.95 16.92 15.56
C TYR A 419 18.05 18.45 15.70
N GLU A 420 18.82 18.93 16.68
CA GLU A 420 18.96 20.35 17.05
C GLU A 420 19.38 21.29 15.89
N LYS A 421 20.03 20.72 14.84
CA LYS A 421 20.51 21.49 13.68
C LYS A 421 19.65 21.28 12.43
N THR A 422 18.35 21.02 12.60
CA THR A 422 17.41 20.76 11.49
C THR A 422 17.42 21.88 10.44
N ASP A 423 17.69 23.13 10.83
CA ASP A 423 17.78 24.28 9.92
C ASP A 423 18.91 24.16 8.88
N LYS A 424 19.97 23.37 9.19
CA LYS A 424 21.12 23.15 8.32
C LYS A 424 20.94 21.97 7.37
N LEU A 425 19.87 21.20 7.53
CA LEU A 425 19.57 20.08 6.66
C LEU A 425 19.04 20.56 5.29
N ASN A 426 19.39 19.85 4.23
CA ASN A 426 18.73 20.02 2.94
C ASN A 426 17.30 19.48 2.98
N TYR A 427 16.52 19.76 1.95
CA TYR A 427 15.11 19.38 1.87
C TYR A 427 14.88 17.85 2.09
N LEU A 428 15.70 17.01 1.44
CA LEU A 428 15.57 15.55 1.57
C LEU A 428 15.82 15.08 3.01
N ASN A 429 16.85 15.63 3.66
CA ASN A 429 17.18 15.27 5.03
C ASN A 429 16.15 15.79 6.04
N LYS A 430 15.51 16.94 5.78
CA LYS A 430 14.38 17.44 6.59
C LYS A 430 13.17 16.51 6.51
N SER A 431 12.80 16.10 5.30
CA SER A 431 11.69 15.17 5.10
C SER A 431 11.96 13.81 5.75
N TYR A 432 13.23 13.37 5.70
CA TYR A 432 13.63 12.13 6.35
C TYR A 432 13.60 12.25 7.88
N GLU A 433 14.02 13.38 8.45
CA GLU A 433 13.91 13.65 9.89
C GLU A 433 12.44 13.61 10.37
N GLU A 434 11.52 14.20 9.61
CA GLU A 434 10.09 14.11 9.91
C GLU A 434 9.59 12.66 9.91
N LYS A 435 10.11 11.80 9.02
CA LYS A 435 9.79 10.37 8.99
C LYS A 435 10.35 9.66 10.23
N ILE A 436 11.59 9.96 10.64
CA ILE A 436 12.19 9.44 11.88
C ILE A 436 11.30 9.80 13.07
N GLN A 437 10.85 11.06 13.19
CA GLN A 437 10.00 11.52 14.28
C GLN A 437 8.60 10.86 14.29
N LYS A 438 8.05 10.52 13.13
CA LYS A 438 6.81 9.74 13.05
C LYS A 438 7.02 8.30 13.52
N ILE A 439 8.13 7.68 13.14
CA ILE A 439 8.49 6.31 13.50
C ILE A 439 8.82 6.22 15.00
N SER A 440 9.54 7.19 15.57
CA SER A 440 9.90 7.20 17.00
C SER A 440 8.68 7.08 17.91
N LYS A 441 7.55 7.71 17.54
CA LYS A 441 6.28 7.66 18.29
C LYS A 441 5.61 6.29 18.31
N MET A 442 6.05 5.35 17.46
CA MET A 442 5.53 3.99 17.39
C MET A 442 6.27 3.03 18.33
N ILE A 443 7.41 3.44 18.87
CA ILE A 443 8.38 2.54 19.53
C ILE A 443 8.06 2.37 21.00
N THR A 444 8.13 1.12 21.44
CA THR A 444 8.12 0.69 22.84
C THR A 444 9.33 -0.21 23.06
N TYR A 445 10.17 0.09 24.02
CA TYR A 445 11.29 -0.78 24.38
C TYR A 445 10.81 -1.91 25.27
N ILE A 446 11.29 -3.13 24.94
CA ILE A 446 11.15 -4.34 25.76
C ILE A 446 12.57 -4.85 26.02
N TYR A 447 12.87 -5.16 27.27
CA TYR A 447 14.24 -5.50 27.65
C TYR A 447 14.42 -7.02 27.75
N GLN A 448 15.41 -7.52 27.04
CA GLN A 448 15.86 -8.90 27.16
C GLN A 448 17.14 -8.95 28.01
N ASP A 449 16.98 -9.00 29.32
CA ASP A 449 18.11 -9.01 30.26
C ASP A 449 18.88 -10.36 30.20
N GLU A 450 18.17 -11.47 30.00
CA GLU A 450 18.75 -12.80 29.79
C GLU A 450 18.64 -13.20 28.31
N LYS A 451 19.79 -13.39 27.64
CA LYS A 451 19.83 -13.71 26.20
C LYS A 451 19.66 -15.22 25.96
N LEU A 452 18.46 -15.73 26.22
CA LEU A 452 18.10 -17.15 26.18
C LEU A 452 17.57 -17.60 24.79
N GLY A 453 17.77 -16.82 23.76
CA GLY A 453 17.38 -17.13 22.38
C GLY A 453 16.20 -16.31 21.86
N LEU A 454 15.85 -16.52 20.57
CA LEU A 454 14.81 -15.75 19.87
C LEU A 454 13.42 -16.04 20.42
N GLY A 455 13.12 -17.30 20.74
CA GLY A 455 11.82 -17.66 21.34
C GLY A 455 11.59 -16.98 22.69
N HIS A 456 12.65 -16.86 23.53
CA HIS A 456 12.58 -16.09 24.76
C HIS A 456 12.34 -14.60 24.49
N ALA A 457 13.07 -14.00 23.55
CA ALA A 457 12.89 -12.61 23.19
C ALA A 457 11.44 -12.30 22.78
N VAL A 458 10.85 -13.14 21.91
CA VAL A 458 9.47 -12.99 21.46
C VAL A 458 8.48 -13.16 22.61
N SER A 459 8.70 -14.11 23.54
CA SER A 459 7.78 -14.35 24.68
C SER A 459 7.60 -13.14 25.58
N LEU A 460 8.63 -12.28 25.70
CA LEU A 460 8.57 -11.05 26.50
C LEU A 460 7.59 -10.00 25.94
N CYS A 461 7.12 -10.20 24.69
CA CYS A 461 6.25 -9.24 24.01
C CYS A 461 4.76 -9.58 24.15
N GLU A 462 4.36 -10.60 24.91
CA GLU A 462 2.97 -11.06 25.03
C GLU A 462 2.01 -9.92 25.43
N ASP A 463 2.31 -9.20 26.49
CA ASP A 463 1.48 -8.07 26.97
C ASP A 463 1.41 -6.94 25.94
N PHE A 464 2.53 -6.64 25.26
CA PHE A 464 2.56 -5.64 24.20
C PHE A 464 1.69 -6.06 23.02
N VAL A 465 1.78 -7.30 22.56
CA VAL A 465 1.04 -7.81 21.40
C VAL A 465 -0.44 -7.95 21.74
N GLY A 466 -0.77 -8.55 22.88
CA GLY A 466 -2.13 -8.92 23.25
C GLY A 466 -2.68 -10.02 22.34
N ASN A 467 -4.00 -10.02 22.13
CA ASN A 467 -4.70 -11.10 21.41
C ASN A 467 -4.94 -10.77 19.92
N ARG A 468 -3.88 -10.35 19.20
CA ARG A 468 -3.96 -10.04 17.75
C ARG A 468 -2.73 -10.58 17.02
N PRO A 469 -2.86 -10.93 15.72
CA PRO A 469 -1.71 -11.23 14.89
C PRO A 469 -0.72 -10.05 14.86
N PHE A 470 0.55 -10.37 14.77
CA PHE A 470 1.64 -9.38 14.76
C PHE A 470 2.75 -9.78 13.79
N ILE A 471 3.53 -8.80 13.37
CA ILE A 471 4.72 -9.02 12.56
C ILE A 471 5.91 -9.24 13.49
N LEU A 472 6.70 -10.26 13.19
CA LEU A 472 8.06 -10.38 13.70
C LEU A 472 9.00 -10.12 12.52
N ALA A 473 9.86 -9.11 12.65
CA ALA A 473 10.92 -8.81 11.68
C ALA A 473 12.28 -8.92 12.36
N LEU A 474 13.16 -9.78 11.83
CA LEU A 474 14.49 -9.96 12.40
C LEU A 474 15.35 -8.72 12.18
N GLY A 475 15.97 -8.22 13.24
CA GLY A 475 16.65 -6.91 13.26
C GLY A 475 17.99 -6.85 12.53
N ASP A 476 18.46 -7.97 11.97
CA ASP A 476 19.69 -8.08 11.17
C ASP A 476 19.41 -8.54 9.72
N GLN A 477 18.16 -8.55 9.28
CA GLN A 477 17.78 -8.96 7.94
C GLN A 477 17.01 -7.86 7.23
N ILE A 478 17.61 -7.30 6.18
CA ILE A 478 17.00 -6.27 5.33
C ILE A 478 16.47 -6.95 4.08
N CYS A 479 15.29 -6.56 3.65
CA CYS A 479 14.61 -7.16 2.51
C CYS A 479 14.43 -6.12 1.39
N LYS A 480 14.81 -6.48 0.16
CA LYS A 480 14.59 -5.66 -1.03
C LYS A 480 13.69 -6.40 -1.99
N SER A 481 12.53 -5.84 -2.27
CA SER A 481 11.56 -6.43 -3.18
C SER A 481 11.97 -6.27 -4.66
N ASN A 482 11.68 -7.27 -5.46
CA ASN A 482 11.77 -7.19 -6.93
C ASN A 482 10.46 -6.69 -7.56
N THR A 483 9.40 -6.46 -6.75
CA THR A 483 8.07 -6.04 -7.18
C THR A 483 7.73 -4.64 -6.67
N ASN A 484 6.53 -4.15 -7.00
CA ASN A 484 6.00 -2.88 -6.48
C ASN A 484 5.51 -2.97 -5.02
N LEU A 485 5.37 -4.19 -4.48
CA LEU A 485 5.02 -4.42 -3.09
C LEU A 485 6.29 -4.67 -2.30
N SER A 486 6.45 -4.09 -1.12
CA SER A 486 7.54 -4.50 -0.24
C SER A 486 7.43 -5.99 0.09
N CYS A 487 8.54 -6.61 0.54
CA CYS A 487 8.52 -8.02 0.92
C CYS A 487 7.50 -8.28 2.03
N LEU A 488 7.40 -7.37 2.97
CA LEU A 488 6.41 -7.43 4.04
C LEU A 488 4.98 -7.28 3.55
N GLN A 489 4.70 -6.39 2.59
CA GLN A 489 3.36 -6.25 2.00
C GLN A 489 2.94 -7.50 1.23
N GLN A 490 3.86 -8.17 0.53
CA GLN A 490 3.60 -9.46 -0.11
C GLN A 490 3.15 -10.50 0.94
N LEU A 491 3.85 -10.57 2.07
CA LEU A 491 3.55 -11.47 3.17
C LEU A 491 2.20 -11.16 3.83
N ILE A 492 1.91 -9.88 4.09
CA ILE A 492 0.64 -9.41 4.65
C ILE A 492 -0.53 -9.79 3.73
N ASN A 493 -0.37 -9.64 2.41
CA ASN A 493 -1.40 -10.01 1.45
C ASN A 493 -1.70 -11.52 1.48
N GLN A 494 -0.69 -12.37 1.70
CA GLN A 494 -0.90 -13.81 1.86
C GLN A 494 -1.63 -14.12 3.16
N PHE A 495 -1.24 -13.49 4.27
CA PHE A 495 -1.92 -13.66 5.55
C PHE A 495 -3.41 -13.29 5.46
N TYR A 496 -3.76 -12.21 4.77
CA TYR A 496 -5.17 -11.80 4.60
C TYR A 496 -5.99 -12.77 3.75
N LYS A 497 -5.35 -13.60 2.92
CA LYS A 497 -6.04 -14.66 2.16
C LYS A 497 -6.37 -15.87 3.02
N THR A 498 -5.48 -16.21 3.95
CA THR A 498 -5.58 -17.47 4.72
C THR A 498 -6.03 -17.26 6.16
N ASN A 499 -5.76 -16.10 6.77
CA ASN A 499 -5.86 -15.82 8.20
C ASN A 499 -5.05 -16.79 9.10
N GLU A 500 -4.09 -17.49 8.51
CA GLU A 500 -3.20 -18.41 9.22
C GLU A 500 -1.79 -17.82 9.32
N MET A 501 -1.05 -18.23 10.35
CA MET A 501 0.35 -17.85 10.53
C MET A 501 1.11 -17.97 9.21
N THR A 502 1.86 -16.93 8.84
CA THR A 502 2.53 -16.87 7.53
C THR A 502 4.00 -16.53 7.69
N ILE A 503 4.86 -17.35 7.09
CA ILE A 503 6.32 -17.22 7.17
C ILE A 503 6.87 -16.89 5.80
N SER A 504 7.65 -15.83 5.70
CA SER A 504 8.36 -15.50 4.46
C SER A 504 9.53 -16.46 4.23
N VAL A 505 9.66 -16.93 2.98
CA VAL A 505 10.76 -17.81 2.59
C VAL A 505 11.40 -17.38 1.29
N CYS A 506 12.67 -17.69 1.13
CA CYS A 506 13.40 -17.58 -0.13
C CYS A 506 14.04 -18.91 -0.53
N LYS A 507 14.22 -19.09 -1.83
CA LYS A 507 14.91 -20.27 -2.35
C LYS A 507 16.38 -20.24 -1.95
N THR A 508 16.87 -21.35 -1.40
CA THR A 508 18.27 -21.50 -0.99
C THR A 508 18.94 -22.72 -1.66
N LYS A 509 20.26 -22.76 -1.61
CA LYS A 509 21.03 -23.88 -2.12
C LYS A 509 21.16 -24.97 -1.04
N LEU A 510 21.27 -26.23 -1.46
CA LEU A 510 21.48 -27.35 -0.52
C LEU A 510 22.71 -27.19 0.38
N CYS A 511 23.77 -26.53 -0.11
CA CYS A 511 24.98 -26.28 0.68
C CYS A 511 24.83 -25.22 1.77
N ASP A 512 23.71 -24.48 1.79
CA ASP A 512 23.46 -23.38 2.73
C ASP A 512 22.32 -23.70 3.72
N VAL A 513 21.69 -24.88 3.62
CA VAL A 513 20.52 -25.25 4.46
C VAL A 513 20.85 -25.31 5.96
N ASP A 514 22.08 -25.59 6.30
CA ASP A 514 22.57 -25.67 7.69
C ASP A 514 22.73 -24.31 8.39
N LYS A 515 22.47 -23.22 7.65
CA LYS A 515 22.55 -21.85 8.18
C LYS A 515 21.19 -21.30 8.64
N TYR A 516 20.08 -21.88 8.16
CA TYR A 516 18.72 -21.31 8.28
C TYR A 516 17.71 -22.36 8.71
N GLY A 517 16.56 -21.89 9.20
CA GLY A 517 15.37 -22.71 9.30
C GLY A 517 14.84 -23.06 7.90
N ILE A 518 14.60 -24.34 7.63
CA ILE A 518 14.13 -24.85 6.33
C ILE A 518 12.68 -25.30 6.47
N LEU A 519 11.82 -24.81 5.56
CA LEU A 519 10.40 -25.12 5.54
C LEU A 519 10.10 -26.26 4.56
N VAL A 520 9.22 -27.15 5.01
CA VAL A 520 8.75 -28.30 4.25
C VAL A 520 7.25 -28.20 4.03
N GLY A 521 6.76 -28.55 2.86
CA GLY A 521 5.34 -28.56 2.53
C GLY A 521 5.09 -28.94 1.08
N GLU A 522 3.84 -28.83 0.67
CA GLU A 522 3.44 -29.14 -0.71
C GLU A 522 2.89 -27.91 -1.42
N LEU A 523 3.37 -27.67 -2.65
CA LEU A 523 2.82 -26.65 -3.55
C LEU A 523 1.58 -27.21 -4.25
N GLU A 524 0.49 -26.46 -4.27
CA GLU A 524 -0.74 -26.84 -4.97
C GLU A 524 -0.52 -27.04 -6.48
N ASN A 525 0.34 -26.19 -7.07
CA ASN A 525 0.75 -26.28 -8.47
C ASN A 525 2.14 -25.68 -8.67
N SER A 526 2.69 -25.82 -9.88
CA SER A 526 4.04 -25.34 -10.21
C SER A 526 4.22 -23.83 -10.11
N ASP A 527 3.15 -23.06 -10.23
CA ASP A 527 3.18 -21.59 -10.27
C ASP A 527 2.80 -20.97 -8.93
N SER A 528 2.44 -21.80 -7.93
CA SER A 528 2.11 -21.33 -6.60
C SER A 528 3.29 -20.62 -5.96
N VAL A 529 3.01 -19.46 -5.36
CA VAL A 529 3.98 -18.64 -4.59
C VAL A 529 3.86 -18.87 -3.09
N SER A 530 2.99 -19.76 -2.67
CA SER A 530 2.81 -20.15 -1.26
C SER A 530 2.48 -21.63 -1.15
N PHE A 531 2.79 -22.22 0.00
CA PHE A 531 2.45 -23.59 0.32
C PHE A 531 2.07 -23.73 1.79
N LYS A 532 1.22 -24.69 2.10
CA LYS A 532 0.88 -25.05 3.47
C LYS A 532 2.11 -25.67 4.13
N LEU A 533 2.39 -25.23 5.35
CA LEU A 533 3.54 -25.70 6.11
C LEU A 533 3.23 -27.06 6.73
N ASP A 534 4.04 -28.07 6.42
CA ASP A 534 4.00 -29.39 7.07
C ASP A 534 4.97 -29.42 8.25
N LYS A 535 6.15 -28.82 8.08
CA LYS A 535 7.20 -28.82 9.10
C LYS A 535 8.20 -27.70 8.87
N ILE A 536 8.82 -27.22 9.96
CA ILE A 536 10.00 -26.36 9.91
C ILE A 536 11.15 -27.01 10.69
N VAL A 537 12.35 -27.03 10.12
CA VAL A 537 13.54 -27.66 10.72
C VAL A 537 14.64 -26.62 10.84
N GLU A 538 15.08 -26.37 12.08
CA GLU A 538 16.14 -25.40 12.36
C GLU A 538 17.51 -26.00 11.98
N LYS A 539 18.19 -25.34 11.05
CA LYS A 539 19.57 -25.65 10.61
C LYS A 539 19.82 -27.16 10.38
N PRO A 540 19.05 -27.82 9.50
CA PRO A 540 19.20 -29.25 9.27
C PRO A 540 20.59 -29.57 8.70
N LYS A 541 21.10 -30.75 9.00
CA LYS A 541 22.33 -31.24 8.33
C LYS A 541 22.04 -31.44 6.83
N ILE A 542 23.02 -31.23 5.99
CA ILE A 542 22.88 -31.36 4.51
C ILE A 542 22.30 -32.74 4.12
N CYS A 543 22.73 -33.81 4.78
CA CYS A 543 22.22 -35.17 4.54
C CYS A 543 20.74 -35.31 4.94
N GLU A 544 20.29 -34.69 6.00
CA GLU A 544 18.90 -34.65 6.44
C GLU A 544 18.05 -33.84 5.46
N ALA A 545 18.50 -32.63 5.10
CA ALA A 545 17.80 -31.76 4.18
C ALA A 545 17.61 -32.45 2.81
N LYS A 546 18.61 -33.14 2.29
CA LYS A 546 18.53 -33.90 1.04
C LYS A 546 17.46 -34.97 1.06
N ASN A 547 17.18 -35.57 2.22
CA ASN A 547 16.25 -36.68 2.36
C ASN A 547 14.84 -36.24 2.74
N SER A 548 14.66 -35.23 3.59
CA SER A 548 13.36 -34.93 4.21
C SER A 548 12.99 -33.44 4.28
N CYS A 549 13.93 -32.49 4.10
CA CYS A 549 13.62 -31.06 4.24
C CYS A 549 13.62 -30.35 2.89
N TYR A 550 12.66 -30.63 2.02
CA TYR A 550 12.51 -30.03 0.71
C TYR A 550 11.05 -29.90 0.29
N VAL A 551 10.78 -29.03 -0.66
CA VAL A 551 9.50 -28.91 -1.36
C VAL A 551 9.68 -29.46 -2.78
N LYS A 552 8.72 -30.23 -3.27
CA LYS A 552 8.73 -30.70 -4.67
C LYS A 552 8.07 -29.67 -5.57
N ARG A 553 8.82 -29.21 -6.60
CA ARG A 553 8.31 -28.33 -7.66
C ARG A 553 8.70 -28.89 -9.02
N ASN A 554 7.72 -29.17 -9.87
CA ASN A 554 7.96 -29.78 -11.18
C ASN A 554 8.87 -31.06 -11.12
N GLY A 555 8.66 -31.90 -10.10
CA GLY A 555 9.43 -33.12 -9.89
C GLY A 555 10.85 -32.92 -9.35
N ARG A 556 11.28 -31.67 -9.11
CA ARG A 556 12.59 -31.34 -8.55
C ARG A 556 12.49 -30.98 -7.08
N LYS A 557 13.54 -31.30 -6.31
CA LYS A 557 13.65 -30.87 -4.91
C LYS A 557 14.13 -29.42 -4.86
N GLU A 558 13.38 -28.57 -4.17
CA GLU A 558 13.74 -27.19 -3.89
C GLU A 558 13.79 -26.97 -2.38
N TYR A 559 14.69 -26.10 -1.93
CA TYR A 559 14.91 -25.80 -0.54
C TYR A 559 14.50 -24.35 -0.28
N TYR A 560 13.68 -24.13 0.75
CA TYR A 560 13.17 -22.81 1.11
C TYR A 560 13.57 -22.47 2.53
N ALA A 561 14.40 -21.44 2.66
CA ALA A 561 14.90 -20.92 3.93
C ALA A 561 14.02 -19.77 4.42
N VAL A 562 13.92 -19.61 5.73
CA VAL A 562 13.26 -18.45 6.35
C VAL A 562 13.88 -17.16 5.83
N PHE A 563 13.02 -16.17 5.52
CA PHE A 563 13.38 -14.88 4.95
C PHE A 563 13.44 -13.73 5.99
N GLY A 564 13.27 -14.06 7.29
CA GLY A 564 13.40 -13.08 8.40
C GLY A 564 12.17 -12.25 8.72
N GLN A 565 11.07 -12.42 8.01
CA GLN A 565 9.79 -11.77 8.28
C GLN A 565 8.71 -12.84 8.51
N TYR A 566 7.89 -12.64 9.55
CA TYR A 566 6.83 -13.56 9.96
C TYR A 566 5.59 -12.78 10.33
N ILE A 567 4.42 -13.35 10.04
CA ILE A 567 3.17 -12.95 10.66
C ILE A 567 2.75 -14.08 11.60
N LEU A 568 2.87 -13.82 12.88
CA LEU A 568 2.58 -14.76 13.93
C LEU A 568 1.23 -14.47 14.55
N THR A 569 0.58 -15.53 15.06
CA THR A 569 -0.68 -15.43 15.79
C THR A 569 -0.44 -15.57 17.30
N PRO A 570 -1.35 -15.08 18.16
CA PRO A 570 -1.13 -15.04 19.62
C PRO A 570 -0.88 -16.42 20.26
N GLU A 571 -1.32 -17.49 19.62
CA GLU A 571 -1.11 -18.88 20.08
C GLU A 571 0.37 -19.21 20.26
N ILE A 572 1.26 -18.49 19.57
CA ILE A 572 2.71 -18.66 19.71
C ILE A 572 3.17 -18.43 21.15
N PHE A 573 2.58 -17.46 21.87
CA PHE A 573 2.94 -17.16 23.26
C PHE A 573 2.60 -18.33 24.21
N THR A 574 1.47 -18.99 23.99
CA THR A 574 1.09 -20.18 24.79
C THR A 574 2.15 -21.28 24.69
N VAL A 575 2.67 -21.50 23.46
CA VAL A 575 3.70 -22.54 23.26
C VAL A 575 5.05 -22.08 23.79
N LEU A 576 5.46 -20.83 23.55
CA LEU A 576 6.72 -20.29 24.06
C LEU A 576 6.77 -20.31 25.58
N ASN A 577 5.72 -19.88 26.27
CA ASN A 577 5.63 -19.89 27.74
C ASN A 577 5.64 -21.32 28.31
N LYS A 578 4.97 -22.25 27.63
CA LYS A 578 5.02 -23.69 27.99
C LYS A 578 6.46 -24.21 27.85
N ASN A 579 7.16 -23.90 26.78
CA ASN A 579 8.54 -24.33 26.54
C ASN A 579 9.52 -23.73 27.57
N ILE A 580 9.36 -22.46 27.93
CA ILE A 580 10.16 -21.81 28.97
C ILE A 580 9.90 -22.43 30.32
N LYS A 581 8.62 -22.60 30.70
CA LYS A 581 8.24 -23.24 31.98
C LYS A 581 8.80 -24.68 32.13
N ASN A 582 8.80 -25.42 31.02
CA ASN A 582 9.28 -26.80 30.99
C ASN A 582 10.79 -26.90 30.71
N LYS A 583 11.49 -25.76 30.59
CA LYS A 583 12.94 -25.70 30.27
C LYS A 583 13.30 -26.48 29.01
N LYS A 584 12.41 -26.45 27.99
CA LYS A 584 12.64 -27.11 26.70
C LYS A 584 13.61 -26.24 25.87
N VAL A 585 14.89 -26.47 26.07
CA VAL A 585 16.01 -25.77 25.40
C VAL A 585 16.53 -26.65 24.26
N GLU A 586 16.76 -26.06 23.09
CA GLU A 586 17.33 -26.71 21.92
C GLU A 586 18.56 -25.90 21.47
N ASN A 587 19.71 -26.59 21.34
CA ASN A 587 21.02 -25.96 21.05
C ASN A 587 21.42 -24.82 22.02
N GLY A 588 20.99 -24.90 23.28
CA GLY A 588 21.29 -23.90 24.31
C GLY A 588 20.33 -22.70 24.36
N GLU A 589 19.30 -22.66 23.52
CA GLU A 589 18.37 -21.56 23.39
C GLU A 589 16.90 -22.01 23.34
N TYR A 590 15.97 -21.15 23.73
CA TYR A 590 14.53 -21.33 23.44
C TYR A 590 14.29 -20.94 21.98
N GLN A 591 14.06 -21.94 21.13
CA GLN A 591 13.91 -21.74 19.70
C GLN A 591 12.50 -21.28 19.36
N LEU A 592 12.39 -20.26 18.48
CA LEU A 592 11.13 -19.84 17.90
C LEU A 592 10.62 -20.88 16.89
N THR A 593 11.53 -21.50 16.14
CA THR A 593 11.24 -22.45 15.06
C THR A 593 10.43 -23.65 15.55
N SER A 594 10.80 -24.25 16.69
CA SER A 594 10.04 -25.35 17.28
C SER A 594 8.68 -24.92 17.83
N ALA A 595 8.54 -23.67 18.27
CA ALA A 595 7.24 -23.16 18.69
C ALA A 595 6.31 -22.91 17.49
N ILE A 596 6.84 -22.41 16.37
CA ILE A 596 6.11 -22.28 15.10
C ILE A 596 5.63 -23.64 14.62
N ASP A 597 6.47 -24.66 14.67
CA ASP A 597 6.13 -26.02 14.27
C ASP A 597 4.94 -26.56 15.08
N GLU A 598 5.01 -26.46 16.44
CA GLU A 598 3.91 -26.89 17.32
C GLU A 598 2.60 -26.13 17.10
N VAL A 599 2.65 -24.83 16.79
CA VAL A 599 1.44 -24.04 16.47
C VAL A 599 0.91 -24.44 15.09
N SER A 600 1.78 -24.64 14.10
CA SER A 600 1.37 -24.98 12.73
C SER A 600 0.66 -26.34 12.64
N GLU A 601 1.09 -27.32 13.45
CA GLU A 601 0.42 -28.63 13.54
C GLU A 601 -1.06 -28.52 13.99
N LYS A 602 -1.38 -27.54 14.83
CA LYS A 602 -2.72 -27.39 15.42
C LYS A 602 -3.62 -26.43 14.64
N ASN A 603 -3.05 -25.31 14.20
CA ASN A 603 -3.78 -24.16 13.69
C ASN A 603 -3.54 -23.94 12.19
N GLY A 604 -2.59 -24.65 11.59
CA GLY A 604 -2.13 -24.39 10.24
C GLY A 604 -1.14 -23.22 10.16
N ALA A 605 -0.35 -23.24 9.10
CA ALA A 605 0.53 -22.13 8.72
C ALA A 605 0.85 -22.19 7.22
N TYR A 606 1.25 -21.06 6.65
CA TYR A 606 1.69 -20.95 5.27
C TYR A 606 3.12 -20.45 5.18
N ALA A 607 3.88 -21.03 4.27
CA ALA A 607 5.11 -20.45 3.76
C ALA A 607 4.80 -19.62 2.52
N TYR A 608 5.32 -18.41 2.43
CA TYR A 608 5.18 -17.54 1.27
C TYR A 608 6.55 -17.26 0.63
N ILE A 609 6.69 -17.63 -0.65
CA ILE A 609 7.91 -17.43 -1.42
C ILE A 609 7.96 -15.97 -1.86
N VAL A 610 8.77 -15.17 -1.14
CA VAL A 610 8.88 -13.74 -1.40
C VAL A 610 9.63 -13.49 -2.70
N ASP A 611 9.07 -12.63 -3.55
CA ASP A 611 9.80 -12.10 -4.71
C ASP A 611 10.64 -10.91 -4.27
N GLY A 612 11.85 -11.22 -3.81
CA GLY A 612 12.80 -10.26 -3.26
C GLY A 612 14.14 -10.90 -2.90
N THR A 613 15.05 -10.06 -2.44
CA THR A 613 16.37 -10.45 -1.98
C THR A 613 16.53 -10.11 -0.52
N MET A 614 17.02 -11.07 0.28
CA MET A 614 17.38 -10.87 1.67
C MET A 614 18.86 -10.50 1.77
N TYR A 615 19.15 -9.50 2.57
CA TYR A 615 20.48 -9.05 2.94
C TYR A 615 20.68 -9.21 4.45
N ASP A 616 21.58 -10.09 4.84
CA ASP A 616 21.93 -10.36 6.24
C ASP A 616 23.09 -9.47 6.67
N VAL A 617 22.87 -8.59 7.64
CA VAL A 617 23.91 -7.75 8.25
C VAL A 617 24.47 -8.36 9.54
N GLY A 618 24.16 -9.62 9.84
CA GLY A 618 24.55 -10.31 11.07
C GLY A 618 25.97 -10.86 11.09
N ASN A 619 26.70 -10.86 9.97
CA ASN A 619 28.09 -11.26 9.87
C ASN A 619 28.87 -10.43 8.83
N VAL A 620 30.21 -10.40 8.95
CA VAL A 620 31.06 -9.52 8.13
C VAL A 620 30.93 -9.79 6.63
N GLN A 621 30.90 -11.06 6.20
CA GLN A 621 30.87 -11.41 4.78
C GLN A 621 29.53 -11.02 4.12
N SER A 622 28.43 -11.30 4.78
CA SER A 622 27.10 -10.92 4.27
C SER A 622 26.90 -9.41 4.35
N TYR A 623 27.44 -8.73 5.36
CA TYR A 623 27.38 -7.28 5.45
C TYR A 623 28.13 -6.58 4.31
N VAL A 624 29.33 -7.04 3.95
CA VAL A 624 30.08 -6.52 2.78
C VAL A 624 29.27 -6.72 1.50
N ARG A 625 28.62 -7.86 1.34
CA ARG A 625 27.70 -8.09 0.23
C ARG A 625 26.53 -7.12 0.23
N THR A 626 25.92 -6.89 1.39
CA THR A 626 24.80 -5.93 1.55
C THR A 626 25.21 -4.53 1.09
N ILE A 627 26.36 -4.01 1.51
CA ILE A 627 26.84 -2.68 1.10
C ILE A 627 27.02 -2.57 -0.42
N ASN A 628 27.42 -3.65 -1.09
CA ASN A 628 27.71 -3.64 -2.53
C ASN A 628 26.46 -3.86 -3.41
N GLU A 629 25.44 -4.54 -2.92
CA GLU A 629 24.31 -5.04 -3.74
C GLU A 629 22.95 -4.43 -3.34
N HIS A 630 22.81 -3.89 -2.12
CA HIS A 630 21.54 -3.27 -1.66
C HIS A 630 21.33 -1.91 -2.28
#